data_f04cda65d179d408362fe3faeb588355
#
_entry.id   f04cda65d179d408362fe3faeb588355
#
_cell.length_a   1.000
_cell.length_b   1.000
_cell.length_c   1.000
_cell.angle_alpha   90.00
_cell.angle_beta   90.00
_cell.angle_gamma   90.00
#
_symmetry.space_group_name_H-M   'P 1'
#
loop_
_entity.id
_entity.type
_entity.pdbx_description
1 polymer ?
#
loop_
_entity_poly.entity_id
_entity_poly.type
_entity_poly.pdbx_seq_one_letter_code
_entity_poly.pdbx_strand_id
1 'polypeptide(L)'
;MDPDYRKYDATRFFDFTEQDEKLITEIYDLLFLSYDISVIDIKESPYEQFSSFDMYPLFIPRICYLVKDVNNNPFYLFIVSKVGINFKGGRLDRKYDTIQLWGLKNLKEDFGYISINKKKLMDKIAGIFNSFSVNFKDPDFKDFYVVGSDAFKTMSFLTQKRKEAIKSFPDESFKLEVRNSILSFGIPDILTVEKAEMISKFLNEI
;
A
#
# COMPACT_ATOMS: atom_id res chain seq x y z
N MET A 1 -4.22 -19.60 -15.79
CA MET A 1 -4.05 -18.73 -17.00
C MET A 1 -2.78 -17.95 -16.75
N ASP A 2 -1.72 -18.21 -17.51
CA ASP A 2 -0.49 -17.44 -17.31
C ASP A 2 -0.79 -15.97 -17.57
N PRO A 3 -0.46 -15.06 -16.64
CA PRO A 3 -0.60 -13.65 -16.88
C PRO A 3 0.20 -13.29 -18.14
N ASP A 4 -0.39 -12.52 -19.04
CA ASP A 4 0.28 -12.14 -20.30
C ASP A 4 1.39 -11.14 -19.99
N TYR A 5 2.54 -11.65 -19.57
CA TYR A 5 3.74 -10.88 -19.22
C TYR A 5 4.26 -10.02 -20.39
N ARG A 6 3.78 -10.23 -21.61
CA ARG A 6 4.21 -9.47 -22.80
C ARG A 6 3.74 -8.02 -22.82
N LYS A 7 2.77 -7.67 -21.96
CA LYS A 7 2.29 -6.29 -21.78
C LYS A 7 3.21 -5.45 -20.89
N TYR A 8 4.24 -6.06 -20.28
CA TYR A 8 5.14 -5.39 -19.37
C TYR A 8 6.46 -5.06 -20.06
N ASP A 9 7.08 -3.99 -19.60
CA ASP A 9 8.47 -3.72 -19.90
C ASP A 9 9.30 -4.93 -19.44
N ALA A 10 9.71 -5.75 -20.40
CA ALA A 10 10.39 -7.03 -20.16
C ALA A 10 11.63 -6.88 -19.27
N THR A 11 12.24 -5.71 -19.23
CA THR A 11 13.41 -5.42 -18.38
C THR A 11 13.10 -5.48 -16.88
N ARG A 12 11.83 -5.34 -16.49
CA ARG A 12 11.42 -5.35 -15.08
C ARG A 12 11.18 -6.75 -14.52
N PHE A 13 10.97 -7.75 -15.37
CA PHE A 13 10.74 -9.15 -14.95
C PHE A 13 12.01 -9.96 -14.76
N PHE A 14 13.06 -9.67 -15.49
CA PHE A 14 14.31 -10.45 -15.41
C PHE A 14 15.03 -10.42 -14.07
N ASP A 15 14.57 -9.58 -13.14
CA ASP A 15 15.17 -9.43 -11.82
C ASP A 15 14.44 -10.20 -10.70
N PHE A 16 13.35 -10.92 -11.00
CA PHE A 16 12.67 -11.76 -10.02
C PHE A 16 13.37 -13.11 -9.91
N THR A 17 13.39 -13.65 -8.69
CA THR A 17 13.80 -15.04 -8.47
C THR A 17 12.67 -15.98 -8.86
N GLU A 18 12.98 -17.25 -9.15
CA GLU A 18 11.97 -18.28 -9.41
C GLU A 18 10.93 -18.38 -8.26
N GLN A 19 11.39 -18.15 -7.02
CA GLN A 19 10.51 -18.13 -5.84
C GLN A 19 9.55 -16.94 -5.85
N ASP A 20 10.05 -15.76 -6.26
CA ASP A 20 9.21 -14.57 -6.39
C ASP A 20 8.17 -14.74 -7.50
N GLU A 21 8.56 -15.27 -8.65
CA GLU A 21 7.66 -15.54 -9.76
C GLU A 21 6.55 -16.53 -9.38
N LYS A 22 6.91 -17.59 -8.68
CA LYS A 22 5.95 -18.56 -8.17
C LYS A 22 4.96 -17.90 -7.19
N LEU A 23 5.46 -17.12 -6.24
CA LEU A 23 4.62 -16.40 -5.27
C LEU A 23 3.67 -15.40 -5.96
N ILE A 24 4.17 -14.66 -6.95
CA ILE A 24 3.38 -13.70 -7.74
C ILE A 24 2.25 -14.43 -8.48
N THR A 25 2.54 -15.57 -9.06
CA THR A 25 1.55 -16.41 -9.76
C THR A 25 0.48 -16.94 -8.79
N GLU A 26 0.90 -17.45 -7.63
CA GLU A 26 -0.02 -17.93 -6.58
C GLU A 26 -0.97 -16.81 -6.10
N ILE A 27 -0.43 -15.60 -5.93
CA ILE A 27 -1.24 -14.44 -5.54
C ILE A 27 -2.23 -14.06 -6.63
N TYR A 28 -1.80 -14.04 -7.88
CA TYR A 28 -2.67 -13.74 -9.01
C TYR A 28 -3.83 -14.75 -9.09
N ASP A 29 -3.52 -16.04 -9.02
CA ASP A 29 -4.51 -17.11 -9.10
C ASP A 29 -5.52 -17.03 -7.94
N LEU A 30 -5.05 -16.76 -6.71
CA LEU A 30 -5.92 -16.57 -5.56
C LEU A 30 -6.87 -15.38 -5.75
N LEU A 31 -6.35 -14.24 -6.18
CA LEU A 31 -7.15 -13.04 -6.37
C LEU A 31 -8.15 -13.19 -7.52
N PHE A 32 -7.75 -13.88 -8.58
CA PHE A 32 -8.63 -14.19 -9.73
C PHE A 32 -9.87 -15.00 -9.38
N LEU A 33 -9.82 -15.81 -8.29
CA LEU A 33 -10.97 -16.55 -7.80
C LEU A 33 -12.05 -15.65 -7.17
N SER A 34 -11.68 -14.46 -6.69
CA SER A 34 -12.56 -13.59 -5.91
C SER A 34 -12.85 -12.23 -6.57
N TYR A 35 -12.06 -11.84 -7.55
CA TYR A 35 -12.10 -10.52 -8.17
C TYR A 35 -11.95 -10.60 -9.69
N ASP A 36 -12.46 -9.59 -10.39
CA ASP A 36 -12.05 -9.30 -11.75
C ASP A 36 -10.71 -8.57 -11.69
N ILE A 37 -9.64 -9.27 -12.09
CA ILE A 37 -8.28 -8.78 -12.00
C ILE A 37 -7.65 -8.66 -13.39
N SER A 38 -7.04 -7.53 -13.65
CA SER A 38 -6.28 -7.30 -14.87
C SER A 38 -4.95 -6.63 -14.55
N VAL A 39 -3.95 -6.96 -15.33
CA VAL A 39 -2.65 -6.34 -15.21
C VAL A 39 -2.62 -5.13 -16.12
N ILE A 40 -2.19 -3.99 -15.60
CA ILE A 40 -2.16 -2.71 -16.32
C ILE A 40 -0.76 -2.08 -16.27
N ASP A 41 -0.50 -1.11 -17.14
CA ASP A 41 0.69 -0.28 -17.02
C ASP A 41 0.60 0.55 -15.73
N ILE A 42 1.73 0.70 -15.03
CA ILE A 42 1.83 1.49 -13.80
C ILE A 42 1.39 2.95 -14.05
N LYS A 43 1.64 3.47 -15.26
CA LYS A 43 1.22 4.82 -15.66
C LYS A 43 -0.29 5.00 -15.77
N GLU A 44 -1.04 3.93 -15.95
CA GLU A 44 -2.51 3.95 -15.96
C GLU A 44 -3.13 3.98 -14.56
N SER A 45 -2.29 3.90 -13.54
CA SER A 45 -2.66 3.90 -12.12
C SER A 45 -2.38 5.25 -11.46
N PRO A 46 -2.94 5.50 -10.26
CA PRO A 46 -2.65 6.73 -9.51
C PRO A 46 -1.27 6.71 -8.81
N TYR A 47 -0.39 5.75 -9.11
CA TYR A 47 0.88 5.57 -8.40
C TYR A 47 1.77 6.82 -8.44
N GLU A 48 1.87 7.50 -9.58
CA GLU A 48 2.71 8.70 -9.71
C GLU A 48 2.22 9.84 -8.80
N GLN A 49 0.91 10.01 -8.65
CA GLN A 49 0.33 11.02 -7.77
C GLN A 49 0.65 10.73 -6.31
N PHE A 50 0.74 9.46 -5.94
CA PHE A 50 1.07 9.04 -4.59
C PHE A 50 2.58 9.11 -4.31
N SER A 51 3.42 8.69 -5.26
CA SER A 51 4.89 8.60 -5.10
C SER A 51 5.62 9.94 -5.27
N SER A 52 4.99 10.95 -5.85
CA SER A 52 5.63 12.23 -6.22
C SER A 52 6.26 13.03 -5.07
N PHE A 53 6.05 12.60 -3.82
CA PHE A 53 6.60 13.26 -2.63
C PHE A 53 7.82 12.56 -2.03
N ASP A 54 8.18 11.37 -2.53
CA ASP A 54 9.35 10.65 -2.04
C ASP A 54 10.59 11.03 -2.86
N MET A 55 11.47 11.84 -2.26
CA MET A 55 12.76 12.19 -2.88
C MET A 55 13.68 10.97 -3.13
N TYR A 56 13.42 9.86 -2.45
CA TYR A 56 14.09 8.58 -2.65
C TYR A 56 13.05 7.46 -2.66
N PRO A 57 12.63 6.97 -3.82
CA PRO A 57 11.68 5.86 -3.85
C PRO A 57 12.36 4.62 -3.24
N LEU A 58 12.01 4.35 -1.99
CA LEU A 58 12.39 3.10 -1.31
C LEU A 58 11.71 1.90 -1.96
N PHE A 59 10.67 2.17 -2.75
CA PHE A 59 9.87 1.17 -3.43
C PHE A 59 9.86 1.43 -4.93
N ILE A 60 10.19 0.38 -5.69
CA ILE A 60 10.09 0.41 -7.14
C ILE A 60 8.90 -0.46 -7.53
N PRO A 61 7.84 0.11 -8.13
CA PRO A 61 6.71 -0.68 -8.59
C PRO A 61 7.15 -1.57 -9.75
N ARG A 62 6.79 -2.85 -9.66
CA ARG A 62 7.17 -3.89 -10.62
C ARG A 62 5.95 -4.36 -11.43
N ILE A 63 4.85 -4.59 -10.76
CA ILE A 63 3.60 -5.06 -11.34
C ILE A 63 2.47 -4.22 -10.76
N CYS A 64 1.50 -3.86 -11.59
CA CYS A 64 0.26 -3.22 -11.16
C CYS A 64 -0.94 -4.07 -11.59
N TYR A 65 -1.76 -4.44 -10.62
CA TYR A 65 -3.06 -5.06 -10.85
C TYR A 65 -4.16 -4.03 -10.66
N LEU A 66 -5.06 -3.92 -11.63
CA LEU A 66 -6.36 -3.31 -11.44
C LEU A 66 -7.32 -4.43 -10.99
N VAL A 67 -7.89 -4.26 -9.81
CA VAL A 67 -8.77 -5.23 -9.17
C VAL A 67 -10.14 -4.61 -8.99
N LYS A 68 -11.20 -5.34 -9.35
CA LYS A 68 -12.58 -4.93 -9.19
C LYS A 68 -13.37 -6.02 -8.49
N ASP A 69 -14.23 -5.62 -7.57
CA ASP A 69 -15.21 -6.51 -6.97
C ASP A 69 -16.47 -6.65 -7.85
N VAL A 70 -17.41 -7.45 -7.41
CA VAL A 70 -18.71 -7.66 -8.09
C VAL A 70 -19.54 -6.38 -8.25
N ASN A 71 -19.26 -5.35 -7.45
CA ASN A 71 -19.91 -4.03 -7.49
C ASN A 71 -19.14 -3.04 -8.37
N ASN A 72 -18.12 -3.50 -9.09
CA ASN A 72 -17.23 -2.68 -9.90
C ASN A 72 -16.55 -1.54 -9.12
N ASN A 73 -16.14 -1.82 -7.88
CA ASN A 73 -15.38 -0.94 -7.01
C ASN A 73 -13.87 -1.13 -7.25
N PRO A 74 -13.20 -0.29 -8.02
CA PRO A 74 -11.81 -0.54 -8.39
C PRO A 74 -10.85 -0.14 -7.29
N PHE A 75 -9.81 -0.95 -7.14
CA PHE A 75 -8.58 -0.61 -6.43
C PHE A 75 -7.36 -1.18 -7.18
N TYR A 76 -6.19 -0.70 -6.82
CA TYR A 76 -4.95 -1.10 -7.46
C TYR A 76 -4.07 -1.82 -6.46
N LEU A 77 -3.40 -2.88 -6.90
CA LEU A 77 -2.39 -3.59 -6.12
C LEU A 77 -1.05 -3.50 -6.84
N PHE A 78 -0.02 -3.14 -6.09
CA PHE A 78 1.33 -3.01 -6.61
C PHE A 78 2.25 -4.01 -5.93
N ILE A 79 2.87 -4.88 -6.73
CA ILE A 79 4.05 -5.59 -6.28
C ILE A 79 5.23 -4.63 -6.44
N VAL A 80 5.89 -4.32 -5.35
CA VAL A 80 7.01 -3.39 -5.30
C VAL A 80 8.27 -4.07 -4.81
N SER A 81 9.40 -3.74 -5.39
CA SER A 81 10.72 -4.10 -4.85
C SER A 81 11.16 -3.02 -3.87
N LYS A 82 11.49 -3.41 -2.64
CA LYS A 82 12.13 -2.53 -1.67
C LYS A 82 13.62 -2.45 -1.96
N VAL A 83 14.12 -1.24 -2.09
CA VAL A 83 15.55 -0.97 -2.32
C VAL A 83 16.25 -0.85 -0.97
N GLY A 84 17.10 -1.81 -0.64
CA GLY A 84 18.04 -1.71 0.47
C GLY A 84 19.22 -0.84 0.07
N ILE A 85 19.57 0.14 0.89
CA ILE A 85 20.77 0.97 0.70
C ILE A 85 21.83 0.47 1.66
N ASN A 86 22.82 -0.25 1.17
CA ASN A 86 23.98 -0.63 1.95
C ASN A 86 25.17 0.28 1.62
N PHE A 87 25.68 1.00 2.60
CA PHE A 87 26.95 1.72 2.50
C PHE A 87 28.11 0.79 2.91
N LYS A 88 28.83 0.25 1.95
CA LYS A 88 30.05 -0.50 2.18
C LYS A 88 31.21 0.18 1.47
N GLY A 89 32.18 0.71 2.23
CA GLY A 89 33.42 1.27 1.67
C GLY A 89 33.27 2.44 0.73
N GLY A 90 32.29 3.34 0.95
CA GLY A 90 32.07 4.54 0.12
C GLY A 90 31.37 4.27 -1.22
N ARG A 91 30.94 3.05 -1.50
CA ARG A 91 30.11 2.70 -2.65
C ARG A 91 28.68 2.40 -2.21
N LEU A 92 27.73 2.99 -2.94
CA LEU A 92 26.31 2.70 -2.83
C LEU A 92 26.05 1.34 -3.50
N ASP A 93 25.84 0.31 -2.70
CA ASP A 93 25.37 -0.98 -3.20
C ASP A 93 23.85 -1.03 -3.05
N ARG A 94 23.14 -1.02 -4.18
CA ARG A 94 21.68 -1.13 -4.23
C ARG A 94 21.33 -2.60 -4.37
N LYS A 95 20.92 -3.23 -3.27
CA LYS A 95 20.40 -4.58 -3.30
C LYS A 95 18.89 -4.55 -3.19
N TYR A 96 18.21 -5.21 -4.11
CA TYR A 96 16.76 -5.44 -4.00
C TYR A 96 16.54 -6.54 -2.97
N ASP A 97 16.12 -6.17 -1.77
CA ASP A 97 16.14 -7.11 -0.65
C ASP A 97 14.83 -7.88 -0.49
N THR A 98 13.69 -7.30 -0.84
CA THR A 98 12.38 -7.95 -0.64
C THR A 98 11.31 -7.39 -1.57
N ILE A 99 10.35 -8.23 -1.93
CA ILE A 99 9.11 -7.78 -2.57
C ILE A 99 8.02 -7.57 -1.52
N GLN A 100 7.20 -6.54 -1.72
CA GLN A 100 6.08 -6.17 -0.87
C GLN A 100 4.84 -5.92 -1.72
N LEU A 101 3.65 -5.96 -1.10
CA LEU A 101 2.39 -5.59 -1.73
C LEU A 101 1.85 -4.30 -1.10
N TRP A 102 1.50 -3.36 -1.96
CA TRP A 102 0.84 -2.12 -1.57
C TRP A 102 -0.40 -1.91 -2.42
N GLY A 103 -1.44 -1.40 -1.81
CA GLY A 103 -2.67 -1.08 -2.51
C GLY A 103 -2.97 0.40 -2.55
N LEU A 104 -3.56 0.86 -3.65
CA LEU A 104 -4.09 2.20 -3.81
C LEU A 104 -5.57 2.13 -4.15
N LYS A 105 -6.36 3.05 -3.58
CA LYS A 105 -7.78 3.19 -3.87
C LYS A 105 -8.13 4.64 -4.05
N ASN A 106 -8.84 4.97 -5.15
CA ASN A 106 -9.40 6.28 -5.33
C ASN A 106 -10.60 6.48 -4.40
N LEU A 107 -10.58 7.57 -3.65
CA LEU A 107 -11.68 8.00 -2.80
C LEU A 107 -12.54 9.02 -3.56
N LYS A 108 -13.81 9.13 -3.16
CA LYS A 108 -14.75 10.07 -3.79
C LYS A 108 -14.48 11.54 -3.43
N GLU A 109 -13.81 11.77 -2.31
CA GLU A 109 -13.59 13.08 -1.72
C GLU A 109 -12.11 13.32 -1.45
N ASP A 110 -11.73 14.58 -1.39
CA ASP A 110 -10.39 15.02 -0.98
C ASP A 110 -10.34 15.16 0.55
N PHE A 111 -9.57 14.29 1.18
CA PHE A 111 -9.37 14.29 2.63
C PHE A 111 -8.05 14.97 3.06
N GLY A 112 -7.31 15.56 2.13
CA GLY A 112 -5.97 16.11 2.40
C GLY A 112 -4.97 15.02 2.76
N TYR A 113 -4.10 15.27 3.74
CA TYR A 113 -3.18 14.26 4.25
C TYR A 113 -3.71 13.64 5.53
N ILE A 114 -3.75 12.31 5.57
CA ILE A 114 -4.07 11.51 6.76
C ILE A 114 -3.09 10.34 6.83
N SER A 115 -2.57 10.06 8.02
CA SER A 115 -1.77 8.87 8.30
C SER A 115 -2.31 8.14 9.52
N ILE A 116 -2.49 6.83 9.43
CA ILE A 116 -3.02 5.99 10.50
C ILE A 116 -2.10 4.79 10.71
N ASN A 117 -1.63 4.62 11.94
CA ASN A 117 -0.75 3.54 12.34
C ASN A 117 -1.13 3.03 13.74
N LYS A 118 -0.83 1.79 14.07
CA LYS A 118 -0.91 1.29 15.45
C LYS A 118 0.12 2.00 16.35
N LYS A 119 -0.26 2.34 17.60
CA LYS A 119 0.62 3.05 18.55
C LYS A 119 1.91 2.30 18.86
N LYS A 120 1.85 0.99 19.03
CA LYS A 120 3.05 0.16 19.32
C LYS A 120 4.17 0.30 18.29
N LEU A 121 3.83 0.67 17.05
CA LEU A 121 4.81 0.87 15.97
C LEU A 121 5.51 2.22 16.06
N MET A 122 4.84 3.22 16.63
CA MET A 122 5.27 4.62 16.63
C MET A 122 6.32 4.95 17.68
N ASP A 123 6.47 4.15 18.74
CA ASP A 123 7.55 4.31 19.73
C ASP A 123 8.95 4.25 19.09
N LYS A 124 9.04 3.70 17.87
CA LYS A 124 10.27 3.60 17.07
C LYS A 124 10.48 4.74 16.07
N ILE A 125 9.50 5.60 15.84
CA ILE A 125 9.52 6.60 14.74
C ILE A 125 9.31 8.04 15.26
N ALA A 126 9.49 8.30 16.53
CA ALA A 126 9.16 9.56 17.22
C ALA A 126 9.82 10.86 16.68
N GLY A 127 10.51 10.82 15.52
CA GLY A 127 11.26 11.94 14.97
C GLY A 127 10.69 12.62 13.71
N ILE A 128 9.57 12.16 13.14
CA ILE A 128 9.16 12.58 11.77
C ILE A 128 7.93 13.50 11.74
N PHE A 129 7.47 14.01 12.89
CA PHE A 129 6.25 14.81 12.91
C PHE A 129 6.51 16.30 12.67
N ASN A 130 6.11 16.77 11.49
CA ASN A 130 6.06 18.20 11.18
C ASN A 130 5.02 18.90 12.06
N SER A 131 5.36 20.11 12.52
CA SER A 131 4.58 20.98 13.41
C SER A 131 3.18 21.39 12.90
N PHE A 132 2.77 20.94 11.74
CA PHE A 132 1.49 21.27 11.09
C PHE A 132 0.43 20.16 11.11
N SER A 133 0.71 19.03 11.76
CA SER A 133 -0.24 17.94 11.81
C SER A 133 -1.14 18.01 13.04
N VAL A 134 -2.45 17.91 12.83
CA VAL A 134 -3.43 17.80 13.92
C VAL A 134 -3.40 16.37 14.44
N ASN A 135 -3.03 16.19 15.72
CA ASN A 135 -3.12 14.90 16.39
C ASN A 135 -4.58 14.64 16.76
N PHE A 136 -5.23 13.76 16.02
CA PHE A 136 -6.63 13.42 16.23
C PHE A 136 -6.79 12.47 17.41
N LYS A 137 -7.56 12.88 18.42
CA LYS A 137 -7.85 12.07 19.62
C LYS A 137 -9.31 11.63 19.57
N ASP A 138 -9.54 10.39 19.17
CA ASP A 138 -10.83 9.73 19.25
C ASP A 138 -10.77 8.65 20.36
N PRO A 139 -11.63 8.70 21.38
CA PRO A 139 -11.64 7.69 22.45
C PRO A 139 -11.86 6.27 21.94
N ASP A 140 -12.68 6.10 20.89
CA ASP A 140 -12.96 4.80 20.27
C ASP A 140 -11.82 4.30 19.40
N PHE A 141 -10.83 5.16 19.10
CA PHE A 141 -9.69 4.87 18.23
C PHE A 141 -8.34 5.03 18.97
N LYS A 142 -8.37 4.85 20.30
CA LYS A 142 -7.25 5.11 21.22
C LYS A 142 -5.97 4.32 20.94
N ASP A 143 -6.10 3.14 20.30
CA ASP A 143 -4.97 2.25 20.02
C ASP A 143 -4.24 2.62 18.71
N PHE A 144 -4.75 3.65 18.02
CA PHE A 144 -4.18 4.15 16.79
C PHE A 144 -3.59 5.53 16.97
N TYR A 145 -2.55 5.78 16.21
CA TYR A 145 -1.99 7.10 16.02
C TYR A 145 -2.54 7.65 14.71
N VAL A 146 -3.26 8.74 14.80
CA VAL A 146 -3.89 9.39 13.64
C VAL A 146 -3.32 10.79 13.52
N VAL A 147 -2.76 11.11 12.38
CA VAL A 147 -2.27 12.43 11.99
C VAL A 147 -3.04 12.87 10.77
N GLY A 148 -3.49 14.12 10.76
CA GLY A 148 -4.16 14.71 9.61
C GLY A 148 -3.73 16.16 9.40
N SER A 149 -3.77 16.64 8.17
CA SER A 149 -3.54 18.06 7.82
C SER A 149 -4.72 18.95 8.19
N ASP A 150 -5.91 18.37 8.31
CA ASP A 150 -7.15 19.07 8.63
C ASP A 150 -8.02 18.18 9.51
N ALA A 151 -8.48 18.71 10.67
CA ALA A 151 -9.24 17.96 11.65
C ALA A 151 -10.62 17.55 11.10
N PHE A 152 -11.30 18.44 10.37
CA PHE A 152 -12.64 18.18 9.82
C PHE A 152 -12.59 17.12 8.74
N LYS A 153 -11.64 17.23 7.81
CA LYS A 153 -11.41 16.24 6.76
C LYS A 153 -11.05 14.87 7.37
N THR A 154 -10.21 14.86 8.42
CA THR A 154 -9.83 13.62 9.13
C THR A 154 -11.05 12.96 9.78
N MET A 155 -11.94 13.73 10.42
CA MET A 155 -13.18 13.21 10.99
C MET A 155 -14.13 12.66 9.91
N SER A 156 -14.27 13.37 8.79
CA SER A 156 -15.08 12.92 7.66
C SER A 156 -14.57 11.61 7.06
N PHE A 157 -13.24 11.43 7.00
CA PHE A 157 -12.64 10.17 6.56
C PHE A 157 -12.94 9.03 7.53
N LEU A 158 -12.84 9.26 8.83
CA LEU A 158 -13.00 8.26 9.88
C LEU A 158 -14.48 7.95 10.18
N THR A 159 -15.23 7.57 9.16
CA THR A 159 -16.60 7.04 9.36
C THR A 159 -16.59 5.80 10.25
N GLN A 160 -17.73 5.46 10.86
CA GLN A 160 -17.83 4.28 11.71
C GLN A 160 -17.41 3.00 10.97
N LYS A 161 -17.87 2.82 9.72
CA LYS A 161 -17.50 1.69 8.87
C LYS A 161 -15.97 1.59 8.68
N ARG A 162 -15.31 2.71 8.35
CA ARG A 162 -13.85 2.73 8.15
C ARG A 162 -13.09 2.46 9.44
N LYS A 163 -13.55 2.99 10.57
CA LYS A 163 -12.97 2.69 11.87
C LYS A 163 -13.04 1.20 12.20
N GLU A 164 -14.17 0.56 11.93
CA GLU A 164 -14.36 -0.87 12.15
C GLU A 164 -13.43 -1.69 11.25
N ALA A 165 -13.35 -1.38 9.96
CA ALA A 165 -12.44 -2.04 9.04
C ALA A 165 -10.96 -1.91 9.49
N ILE A 166 -10.55 -0.72 9.92
CA ILE A 166 -9.18 -0.50 10.41
C ILE A 166 -8.92 -1.24 11.73
N LYS A 167 -9.89 -1.27 12.66
CA LYS A 167 -9.75 -1.97 13.93
C LYS A 167 -9.69 -3.48 13.76
N SER A 168 -10.47 -4.03 12.82
CA SER A 168 -10.54 -5.47 12.56
C SER A 168 -9.35 -6.02 11.78
N PHE A 169 -8.50 -5.13 11.22
CA PHE A 169 -7.34 -5.58 10.46
C PHE A 169 -6.35 -6.33 11.35
N PRO A 170 -6.00 -7.59 11.00
CA PRO A 170 -5.31 -8.50 11.94
C PRO A 170 -3.82 -8.16 12.13
N ASP A 171 -3.17 -7.56 11.13
CA ASP A 171 -1.75 -7.20 11.22
C ASP A 171 -1.58 -5.81 11.84
N GLU A 172 -0.76 -5.73 12.91
CA GLU A 172 -0.50 -4.46 13.60
C GLU A 172 0.53 -3.57 12.90
N SER A 173 1.27 -4.11 11.93
CA SER A 173 2.35 -3.38 11.23
C SER A 173 1.89 -2.62 10.00
N PHE A 174 0.61 -2.66 9.65
CA PHE A 174 0.08 -1.98 8.49
C PHE A 174 0.38 -0.47 8.51
N LYS A 175 0.42 0.10 7.32
CA LYS A 175 0.43 1.54 7.09
C LYS A 175 -0.76 1.93 6.24
N LEU A 176 -1.48 2.94 6.69
CA LEU A 176 -2.56 3.58 5.95
C LEU A 176 -2.25 5.06 5.80
N GLU A 177 -2.20 5.52 4.59
CA GLU A 177 -2.06 6.94 4.27
C GLU A 177 -3.13 7.36 3.27
N VAL A 178 -3.61 8.59 3.42
CA VAL A 178 -4.44 9.26 2.42
C VAL A 178 -3.71 10.52 2.00
N ARG A 179 -3.65 10.75 0.69
CA ARG A 179 -3.15 12.00 0.11
C ARG A 179 -4.19 12.49 -0.90
N ASN A 180 -4.84 13.59 -0.54
CA ASN A 180 -5.97 14.13 -1.29
C ASN A 180 -7.10 13.08 -1.39
N SER A 181 -7.34 12.55 -2.58
CA SER A 181 -8.35 11.53 -2.85
C SER A 181 -7.78 10.13 -3.07
N ILE A 182 -6.52 9.88 -2.71
CA ILE A 182 -5.89 8.56 -2.88
C ILE A 182 -5.56 7.98 -1.53
N LEU A 183 -6.13 6.81 -1.23
CA LEU A 183 -5.77 5.99 -0.09
C LEU A 183 -4.69 4.99 -0.50
N SER A 184 -3.64 4.91 0.31
CA SER A 184 -2.61 3.88 0.23
C SER A 184 -2.68 2.99 1.46
N PHE A 185 -2.56 1.69 1.24
CA PHE A 185 -2.56 0.70 2.30
C PHE A 185 -1.58 -0.44 2.00
N GLY A 186 -0.84 -0.87 3.01
CA GLY A 186 0.08 -2.00 2.86
C GLY A 186 0.69 -2.43 4.18
N ILE A 187 1.32 -3.60 4.14
CA ILE A 187 2.11 -4.15 5.25
C ILE A 187 3.58 -4.07 4.83
N PRO A 188 4.43 -3.28 5.54
CA PRO A 188 5.82 -3.06 5.16
C PRO A 188 6.72 -4.25 5.52
N ASP A 189 6.34 -5.43 5.06
CA ASP A 189 7.01 -6.69 5.31
C ASP A 189 7.03 -7.56 4.04
N ILE A 190 7.76 -8.67 4.07
CA ILE A 190 7.87 -9.61 2.95
C ILE A 190 6.48 -10.06 2.49
N LEU A 191 6.28 -10.05 1.17
CA LEU A 191 5.06 -10.49 0.53
C LEU A 191 4.79 -11.97 0.81
N THR A 192 3.53 -12.27 1.15
CA THR A 192 2.98 -13.63 1.24
C THR A 192 1.59 -13.66 0.63
N VAL A 193 1.11 -14.83 0.28
CA VAL A 193 -0.26 -15.03 -0.25
C VAL A 193 -1.30 -14.53 0.77
N GLU A 194 -1.12 -14.84 2.05
CA GLU A 194 -2.01 -14.42 3.14
C GLU A 194 -2.07 -12.89 3.25
N LYS A 195 -0.93 -12.20 3.20
CA LYS A 195 -0.89 -10.73 3.23
C LYS A 195 -1.58 -10.12 2.02
N ALA A 196 -1.42 -10.71 0.84
CA ALA A 196 -2.10 -10.25 -0.36
C ALA A 196 -3.62 -10.36 -0.24
N GLU A 197 -4.11 -11.46 0.32
CA GLU A 197 -5.53 -11.65 0.61
C GLU A 197 -6.06 -10.63 1.62
N MET A 198 -5.35 -10.44 2.74
CA MET A 198 -5.72 -9.47 3.78
C MET A 198 -5.79 -8.04 3.23
N ILE A 199 -4.78 -7.60 2.47
CA ILE A 199 -4.73 -6.26 1.88
C ILE A 199 -5.88 -6.08 0.89
N SER A 200 -6.14 -7.07 0.03
CA SER A 200 -7.21 -7.01 -0.96
C SER A 200 -8.60 -6.93 -0.33
N LYS A 201 -8.86 -7.74 0.70
CA LYS A 201 -10.10 -7.68 1.47
C LYS A 201 -10.30 -6.32 2.12
N PHE A 202 -9.26 -5.78 2.76
CA PHE A 202 -9.31 -4.47 3.38
C PHE A 202 -9.63 -3.35 2.38
N LEU A 203 -8.95 -3.33 1.23
CA LEU A 203 -9.19 -2.34 0.18
C LEU A 203 -10.58 -2.45 -0.43
N ASN A 204 -11.13 -3.66 -0.50
CA ASN A 204 -12.49 -3.86 -0.96
C ASN A 204 -13.52 -3.32 0.04
N GLU A 205 -13.26 -3.46 1.32
CA GLU A 205 -14.18 -3.09 2.41
C GLU A 205 -14.20 -1.58 2.69
N ILE A 206 -13.06 -0.89 2.63
CA ILE A 206 -12.88 0.51 3.02
C ILE A 206 -13.37 1.48 1.96
#